data_a70669e67ea618b5716376ff093ec364
#
_entry.id   a70669e67ea618b5716376ff093ec364
#
_cell.length_a   1.000
_cell.length_b   1.000
_cell.length_c   1.000
_cell.angle_alpha   90.00
_cell.angle_beta   90.00
_cell.angle_gamma   90.00
#
_symmetry.space_group_name_H-M   'P 1'
#
loop_
_entity.id
_entity.type
_entity.pdbx_description
1 polymer ?
#
loop_
_entity_poly.entity_id
_entity_poly.type
_entity_poly.pdbx_seq_one_letter_code
_entity_poly.pdbx_strand_id
1 'polypeptide(L)'
;STDYTDQYLFVAGYHDGKLTVLRLKEDGSIGEITDEIYHKGLGSMAERNFRPHINCARMTHDNKYLLVADQGMDHVNVYRFDVEKGKVKLEDIIRSEMESAPRHIKISEDGRYIYILHELKCYIDVYEYADNNNDPTFEKIQTVELIKLTRGNTNRASAFSFSLDYNYLLSSIAGDNSVIVFDVDKKTGLLKKNFLLPISGEYPKDAE
;
A
#
# COMPACT_ATOMS: atom_id res chain seq x y z
N SER A 1 -7.95 7.14 2.27
CA SER A 1 -8.48 7.15 0.89
C SER A 1 -9.98 7.02 0.89
N THR A 2 -10.63 7.44 -0.19
CA THR A 2 -12.05 7.22 -0.44
C THR A 2 -12.28 5.94 -1.25
N ASP A 3 -13.52 5.49 -1.29
CA ASP A 3 -14.00 4.54 -2.28
C ASP A 3 -14.24 5.23 -3.63
N TYR A 4 -14.51 4.47 -4.69
CA TYR A 4 -14.70 5.03 -6.04
C TYR A 4 -16.08 5.65 -6.28
N THR A 5 -16.97 5.61 -5.29
CA THR A 5 -18.28 6.31 -5.35
C THR A 5 -18.31 7.58 -4.51
N ASP A 6 -17.18 7.91 -3.85
CA ASP A 6 -17.03 9.05 -2.92
C ASP A 6 -18.06 9.06 -1.78
N GLN A 7 -18.54 7.87 -1.40
CA GLN A 7 -19.49 7.70 -0.29
C GLN A 7 -18.82 7.34 1.03
N TYR A 8 -17.58 6.86 0.99
CA TYR A 8 -16.86 6.38 2.16
C TYR A 8 -15.43 6.86 2.21
N LEU A 9 -14.97 7.17 3.42
CA LEU A 9 -13.59 7.47 3.73
C LEU A 9 -12.99 6.36 4.59
N PHE A 10 -11.85 5.81 4.18
CA PHE A 10 -11.09 4.82 4.93
C PHE A 10 -9.90 5.49 5.61
N VAL A 11 -9.82 5.36 6.93
CA VAL A 11 -8.75 5.94 7.76
C VAL A 11 -7.88 4.84 8.32
N ALA A 12 -6.59 4.90 8.01
CA ALA A 12 -5.55 4.02 8.53
C ALA A 12 -4.93 4.63 9.79
N GLY A 13 -5.20 4.03 10.94
CA GLY A 13 -4.69 4.47 12.24
C GLY A 13 -3.40 3.74 12.60
N TYR A 14 -2.25 4.39 12.39
CA TYR A 14 -0.93 3.80 12.58
C TYR A 14 -0.67 3.36 14.02
N HIS A 15 -0.92 4.25 14.98
CA HIS A 15 -0.59 3.99 16.39
C HIS A 15 -1.51 2.98 17.05
N ASP A 16 -2.77 2.95 16.63
CA ASP A 16 -3.80 2.09 17.23
C ASP A 16 -3.98 0.77 16.49
N GLY A 17 -3.34 0.61 15.31
CA GLY A 17 -3.58 -0.53 14.43
C GLY A 17 -5.06 -0.65 14.04
N LYS A 18 -5.73 0.49 13.84
CA LYS A 18 -7.18 0.56 13.61
C LYS A 18 -7.49 1.02 12.19
N LEU A 19 -8.35 0.29 11.50
CA LEU A 19 -9.04 0.73 10.31
C LEU A 19 -10.40 1.32 10.72
N THR A 20 -10.70 2.54 10.29
CA THR A 20 -12.02 3.17 10.48
C THR A 20 -12.66 3.45 9.13
N VAL A 21 -13.92 3.08 8.98
CA VAL A 21 -14.75 3.35 7.81
C VAL A 21 -15.76 4.43 8.20
N LEU A 22 -15.75 5.52 7.45
CA LEU A 22 -16.59 6.68 7.67
C LEU A 22 -17.49 6.89 6.45
N ARG A 23 -18.79 7.06 6.66
CA ARG A 23 -19.70 7.49 5.58
C ARG A 23 -19.50 8.98 5.34
N LEU A 24 -19.44 9.37 4.07
CA LEU A 24 -19.44 10.77 3.67
C LEU A 24 -20.89 11.23 3.44
N LYS A 25 -21.15 12.50 3.72
CA LYS A 25 -22.43 13.15 3.39
C LYS A 25 -22.42 13.63 1.93
N GLU A 26 -23.58 14.01 1.42
CA GLU A 26 -23.72 14.53 0.04
C GLU A 26 -22.84 15.76 -0.24
N ASP A 27 -22.55 16.57 0.78
CA ASP A 27 -21.66 17.73 0.69
C ASP A 27 -20.16 17.39 0.82
N GLY A 28 -19.82 16.10 0.91
CA GLY A 28 -18.46 15.59 1.09
C GLY A 28 -17.93 15.68 2.52
N SER A 29 -18.70 16.22 3.47
CA SER A 29 -18.30 16.26 4.88
C SER A 29 -18.37 14.87 5.52
N ILE A 30 -17.56 14.68 6.57
CA ILE A 30 -17.51 13.42 7.32
C ILE A 30 -18.83 13.21 8.06
N GLY A 31 -19.43 12.04 7.86
CA GLY A 31 -20.64 11.58 8.51
C GLY A 31 -20.36 10.63 9.67
N GLU A 32 -21.13 9.54 9.73
CA GLU A 32 -21.03 8.55 10.80
C GLU A 32 -19.90 7.54 10.57
N ILE A 33 -19.38 6.98 11.66
CA ILE A 33 -18.53 5.79 11.61
C ILE A 33 -19.42 4.59 11.31
N THR A 34 -19.16 3.92 10.19
CA THR A 34 -19.92 2.72 9.82
C THR A 34 -19.23 1.44 10.27
N ASP A 35 -17.89 1.43 10.34
CA ASP A 35 -17.12 0.29 10.82
C ASP A 35 -15.81 0.69 11.49
N GLU A 36 -15.34 -0.15 12.43
CA GLU A 36 -14.04 -0.04 13.08
C GLU A 36 -13.44 -1.42 13.27
N ILE A 37 -12.26 -1.65 12.74
CA ILE A 37 -11.54 -2.91 12.84
C ILE A 37 -10.18 -2.66 13.50
N TYR A 38 -9.90 -3.34 14.61
CA TYR A 38 -8.57 -3.36 15.22
C TYR A 38 -7.83 -4.60 14.72
N HIS A 39 -6.70 -4.39 14.07
CA HIS A 39 -5.78 -5.47 13.77
C HIS A 39 -5.20 -6.03 15.06
N LYS A 40 -5.01 -7.34 15.12
CA LYS A 40 -4.50 -8.05 16.31
C LYS A 40 -3.41 -9.02 15.89
N GLY A 41 -2.39 -9.11 16.71
CA GLY A 41 -1.29 -10.06 16.50
C GLY A 41 0.02 -9.52 17.03
N LEU A 42 1.04 -10.37 16.93
CA LEU A 42 2.44 -10.01 17.14
C LEU A 42 3.12 -10.06 15.78
N GLY A 43 3.80 -8.98 15.43
CA GLY A 43 4.59 -8.89 14.22
C GLY A 43 5.95 -9.57 14.38
N SER A 44 6.82 -9.35 13.41
CA SER A 44 8.22 -9.79 13.48
C SER A 44 8.97 -8.98 14.55
N MET A 45 10.18 -9.47 14.92
CA MET A 45 11.01 -8.83 15.97
C MET A 45 11.78 -7.58 15.50
N ALA A 46 11.50 -7.06 14.28
CA ALA A 46 12.10 -5.83 13.81
C ALA A 46 11.62 -4.62 14.62
N GLU A 47 12.44 -3.59 14.68
CA GLU A 47 12.33 -2.43 15.59
C GLU A 47 10.94 -1.76 15.67
N ARG A 48 10.09 -1.92 14.66
CA ARG A 48 8.73 -1.34 14.61
C ARG A 48 7.62 -2.36 14.39
N ASN A 49 7.97 -3.65 14.31
CA ASN A 49 7.04 -4.73 13.93
C ASN A 49 6.63 -5.60 15.10
N PHE A 50 6.44 -5.03 16.28
CA PHE A 50 6.02 -5.78 17.48
C PHE A 50 4.50 -5.77 17.71
N ARG A 51 3.76 -4.95 16.97
CA ARG A 51 2.31 -4.83 17.05
C ARG A 51 1.74 -4.29 15.73
N PRO A 52 0.43 -4.38 15.49
CA PRO A 52 -0.19 -3.80 14.29
C PRO A 52 0.08 -2.30 14.14
N HIS A 53 0.41 -1.89 12.91
CA HIS A 53 0.61 -0.51 12.48
C HIS A 53 0.05 -0.32 11.08
N ILE A 54 -1.23 0.06 10.97
CA ILE A 54 -1.87 0.28 9.68
C ILE A 54 -1.38 1.59 9.09
N ASN A 55 -0.79 1.54 7.89
CA ASN A 55 -0.21 2.71 7.22
C ASN A 55 -0.99 3.16 5.99
N CYS A 56 -1.60 2.24 5.28
CA CYS A 56 -2.27 2.53 4.01
C CYS A 56 -3.54 1.70 3.88
N ALA A 57 -4.60 2.31 3.37
CA ALA A 57 -5.82 1.63 2.95
C ALA A 57 -6.14 2.07 1.52
N ARG A 58 -6.38 1.13 0.60
CA ARG A 58 -6.67 1.39 -0.82
C ARG A 58 -7.78 0.48 -1.32
N MET A 59 -8.79 1.08 -1.93
CA MET A 59 -9.88 0.37 -2.58
C MET A 59 -9.46 -0.11 -3.97
N THR A 60 -9.84 -1.33 -4.35
CA THR A 60 -9.73 -1.81 -5.75
C THR A 60 -10.67 -1.03 -6.66
N HIS A 61 -10.32 -0.91 -7.97
CA HIS A 61 -11.08 -0.07 -8.91
C HIS A 61 -12.52 -0.55 -9.13
N ASP A 62 -12.79 -1.83 -8.91
CA ASP A 62 -14.13 -2.41 -8.97
C ASP A 62 -14.97 -2.14 -7.70
N ASN A 63 -14.41 -1.40 -6.74
CA ASN A 63 -15.02 -1.03 -5.46
C ASN A 63 -15.45 -2.22 -4.58
N LYS A 64 -14.79 -3.38 -4.75
CA LYS A 64 -15.15 -4.62 -4.03
C LYS A 64 -14.26 -4.93 -2.84
N TYR A 65 -12.95 -4.61 -2.96
CA TYR A 65 -11.97 -4.99 -1.93
C TYR A 65 -11.15 -3.82 -1.46
N LEU A 66 -11.02 -3.71 -0.14
CA LEU A 66 -10.14 -2.74 0.51
C LEU A 66 -8.85 -3.44 0.94
N LEU A 67 -7.73 -3.00 0.37
CA LEU A 67 -6.39 -3.45 0.70
C LEU A 67 -5.82 -2.59 1.82
N VAL A 68 -5.43 -3.21 2.93
CA VAL A 68 -4.96 -2.51 4.13
C VAL A 68 -3.57 -3.00 4.51
N ALA A 69 -2.54 -2.17 4.26
CA ALA A 69 -1.17 -2.48 4.62
C ALA A 69 -0.95 -2.33 6.12
N ASP A 70 -0.56 -3.43 6.75
CA ASP A 70 -0.14 -3.45 8.15
C ASP A 70 1.37 -3.63 8.24
N GLN A 71 2.03 -2.51 8.45
CA GLN A 71 3.48 -2.42 8.53
C GLN A 71 4.05 -3.23 9.71
N GLY A 72 3.31 -3.30 10.81
CA GLY A 72 3.72 -4.02 12.01
C GLY A 72 3.56 -5.52 11.90
N MET A 73 2.72 -5.99 10.99
CA MET A 73 2.38 -7.41 10.85
C MET A 73 2.98 -8.07 9.59
N ASP A 74 3.73 -7.32 8.78
CA ASP A 74 4.33 -7.78 7.52
C ASP A 74 3.29 -8.41 6.56
N HIS A 75 2.11 -7.80 6.44
CA HIS A 75 1.10 -8.26 5.49
C HIS A 75 0.15 -7.15 5.04
N VAL A 76 -0.61 -7.42 4.00
CA VAL A 76 -1.73 -6.62 3.55
C VAL A 76 -3.02 -7.42 3.76
N ASN A 77 -3.91 -6.92 4.60
CA ASN A 77 -5.25 -7.49 4.75
C ASN A 77 -6.11 -7.09 3.56
N VAL A 78 -6.83 -8.05 3.01
CA VAL A 78 -7.82 -7.86 1.95
C VAL A 78 -9.20 -7.97 2.58
N TYR A 79 -9.92 -6.87 2.60
CA TYR A 79 -11.29 -6.84 3.12
C TYR A 79 -12.29 -6.73 1.97
N ARG A 80 -13.29 -7.59 1.95
CA ARG A 80 -14.48 -7.38 1.15
C ARG A 80 -15.28 -6.21 1.71
N PHE A 81 -15.67 -5.28 0.84
CA PHE A 81 -16.41 -4.09 1.21
C PHE A 81 -17.89 -4.23 0.85
N ASP A 82 -18.77 -4.04 1.83
CA ASP A 82 -20.21 -3.95 1.65
C ASP A 82 -20.57 -2.47 1.53
N VAL A 83 -20.75 -1.98 0.31
CA VAL A 83 -21.02 -0.57 0.01
C VAL A 83 -22.38 -0.12 0.55
N GLU A 84 -23.37 -1.00 0.68
CA GLU A 84 -24.69 -0.62 1.20
C GLU A 84 -24.64 -0.32 2.70
N LYS A 85 -23.84 -1.11 3.43
CA LYS A 85 -23.74 -1.00 4.89
C LYS A 85 -22.49 -0.21 5.37
N GLY A 86 -21.52 0.02 4.48
CA GLY A 86 -20.23 0.58 4.86
C GLY A 86 -19.44 -0.33 5.79
N LYS A 87 -19.53 -1.65 5.62
CA LYS A 87 -18.88 -2.65 6.45
C LYS A 87 -17.78 -3.37 5.68
N VAL A 88 -16.74 -3.78 6.40
CA VAL A 88 -15.66 -4.57 5.82
C VAL A 88 -15.57 -5.93 6.50
N LYS A 89 -15.25 -6.98 5.72
CA LYS A 89 -15.05 -8.33 6.20
C LYS A 89 -13.73 -8.86 5.66
N LEU A 90 -12.86 -9.37 6.54
CA LEU A 90 -11.60 -9.98 6.12
C LEU A 90 -11.90 -11.15 5.17
N GLU A 91 -11.29 -11.11 3.99
CA GLU A 91 -11.43 -12.11 2.93
C GLU A 91 -10.14 -12.90 2.73
N ASP A 92 -9.01 -12.18 2.66
CA ASP A 92 -7.70 -12.78 2.41
C ASP A 92 -6.57 -11.97 3.07
N ILE A 93 -5.36 -12.52 3.07
CA ILE A 93 -4.14 -11.88 3.59
C ILE A 93 -2.99 -12.11 2.60
N ILE A 94 -2.52 -11.03 1.99
CA ILE A 94 -1.30 -11.03 1.19
C ILE A 94 -0.10 -10.93 2.14
N ARG A 95 0.63 -12.04 2.29
CA ARG A 95 1.80 -12.11 3.19
C ARG A 95 3.05 -11.56 2.51
N SER A 96 3.74 -10.70 3.23
CA SER A 96 5.03 -10.15 2.82
C SER A 96 6.19 -10.92 3.48
N GLU A 97 7.39 -10.64 3.04
CA GLU A 97 8.58 -11.15 3.72
C GLU A 97 8.67 -10.60 5.15
N MET A 98 9.09 -11.42 6.10
CA MET A 98 9.25 -10.98 7.50
C MET A 98 10.19 -9.77 7.58
N GLU A 99 9.87 -8.82 8.43
CA GLU A 99 10.62 -7.57 8.63
C GLU A 99 10.68 -6.65 7.42
N SER A 100 9.76 -6.83 6.45
CA SER A 100 9.72 -5.99 5.26
C SER A 100 8.94 -4.69 5.45
N ALA A 101 7.93 -4.70 6.32
CA ALA A 101 7.09 -3.56 6.65
C ALA A 101 6.36 -2.96 5.43
N PRO A 102 5.30 -3.59 4.90
CA PRO A 102 4.50 -3.04 3.81
C PRO A 102 3.89 -1.70 4.24
N ARG A 103 4.15 -0.64 3.45
CA ARG A 103 3.83 0.73 3.82
C ARG A 103 2.78 1.38 2.94
N HIS A 104 2.99 1.35 1.63
CA HIS A 104 2.12 2.01 0.66
C HIS A 104 1.64 1.02 -0.39
N ILE A 105 0.41 1.25 -0.85
CA ILE A 105 -0.21 0.50 -1.92
C ILE A 105 -0.59 1.47 -3.02
N LYS A 106 -0.24 1.14 -4.27
CA LYS A 106 -0.71 1.82 -5.48
C LYS A 106 -1.34 0.79 -6.41
N ILE A 107 -2.27 1.23 -7.21
CA ILE A 107 -2.98 0.40 -8.19
C ILE A 107 -2.79 1.03 -9.56
N SER A 108 -2.57 0.21 -10.60
CA SER A 108 -2.44 0.68 -11.97
C SER A 108 -3.70 1.39 -12.44
N GLU A 109 -3.58 2.21 -13.49
CA GLU A 109 -4.69 2.98 -14.07
C GLU A 109 -5.91 2.13 -14.42
N ASP A 110 -5.67 0.91 -14.92
CA ASP A 110 -6.71 -0.05 -15.32
C ASP A 110 -7.18 -0.98 -14.18
N GLY A 111 -6.61 -0.83 -12.98
CA GLY A 111 -6.99 -1.61 -11.81
C GLY A 111 -6.42 -3.03 -11.74
N ARG A 112 -5.70 -3.50 -12.79
CA ARG A 112 -5.22 -4.89 -12.86
C ARG A 112 -3.99 -5.20 -12.02
N TYR A 113 -3.15 -4.19 -11.75
CA TYR A 113 -1.88 -4.42 -11.07
C TYR A 113 -1.83 -3.64 -9.76
N ILE A 114 -1.36 -4.31 -8.72
CA ILE A 114 -1.20 -3.77 -7.38
C ILE A 114 0.28 -3.75 -7.03
N TYR A 115 0.76 -2.59 -6.59
CA TYR A 115 2.14 -2.34 -6.20
C TYR A 115 2.19 -2.09 -4.71
N ILE A 116 3.00 -2.87 -3.99
CA ILE A 116 3.17 -2.76 -2.55
C ILE A 116 4.62 -2.38 -2.26
N LEU A 117 4.80 -1.19 -1.65
CA LEU A 117 6.11 -0.72 -1.21
C LEU A 117 6.42 -1.24 0.18
N HIS A 118 7.59 -1.84 0.35
CA HIS A 118 8.10 -2.34 1.62
C HIS A 118 9.18 -1.40 2.18
N GLU A 119 8.90 -0.78 3.34
CA GLU A 119 9.74 0.27 3.93
C GLU A 119 11.12 -0.24 4.35
N LEU A 120 11.16 -1.32 5.14
CA LEU A 120 12.39 -1.76 5.83
C LEU A 120 13.35 -2.52 4.92
N LYS A 121 12.83 -3.26 3.96
CA LYS A 121 13.64 -4.02 3.00
C LYS A 121 13.77 -3.34 1.63
N CYS A 122 13.24 -2.14 1.47
CA CYS A 122 13.40 -1.30 0.29
C CYS A 122 13.16 -2.05 -1.02
N TYR A 123 12.00 -2.68 -1.17
CA TYR A 123 11.57 -3.32 -2.41
C TYR A 123 10.09 -3.06 -2.71
N ILE A 124 9.69 -3.33 -3.94
CA ILE A 124 8.30 -3.30 -4.40
C ILE A 124 7.91 -4.71 -4.82
N ASP A 125 6.81 -5.23 -4.29
CA ASP A 125 6.11 -6.38 -4.84
C ASP A 125 5.04 -5.90 -5.81
N VAL A 126 4.93 -6.58 -6.96
CA VAL A 126 3.90 -6.35 -7.98
C VAL A 126 3.02 -7.58 -8.03
N TYR A 127 1.72 -7.37 -7.94
CA TYR A 127 0.69 -8.40 -8.02
C TYR A 127 -0.23 -8.13 -9.21
N GLU A 128 -0.60 -9.19 -9.92
CA GLU A 128 -1.77 -9.17 -10.80
C GLU A 128 -3.02 -9.47 -9.97
N TYR A 129 -4.01 -8.59 -10.09
CA TYR A 129 -5.30 -8.73 -9.44
C TYR A 129 -6.37 -9.16 -10.43
N ALA A 130 -7.16 -10.16 -10.06
CA ALA A 130 -8.38 -10.53 -10.76
C ALA A 130 -9.47 -10.90 -9.74
N ASP A 131 -10.72 -10.60 -10.09
CA ASP A 131 -11.89 -11.05 -9.33
C ASP A 131 -12.71 -12.05 -10.14
N ASN A 132 -12.68 -13.32 -9.74
CA ASN A 132 -13.40 -14.40 -10.36
C ASN A 132 -14.72 -14.67 -9.65
N ASN A 133 -15.76 -13.87 -9.94
CA ASN A 133 -17.09 -14.01 -9.31
C ASN A 133 -17.07 -13.89 -7.78
N ASN A 134 -16.47 -12.83 -7.27
CA ASN A 134 -16.25 -12.58 -5.84
C ASN A 134 -15.24 -13.53 -5.18
N ASP A 135 -14.34 -14.10 -5.94
CA ASP A 135 -13.16 -14.84 -5.48
C ASP A 135 -11.91 -14.10 -5.95
N PRO A 136 -11.36 -13.16 -5.13
CA PRO A 136 -10.25 -12.33 -5.54
C PRO A 136 -8.96 -13.14 -5.56
N THR A 137 -8.16 -12.94 -6.59
CA THR A 137 -6.82 -13.53 -6.69
C THR A 137 -5.77 -12.43 -6.76
N PHE A 138 -4.65 -12.64 -6.08
CA PHE A 138 -3.51 -11.74 -6.04
C PHE A 138 -2.25 -12.56 -6.35
N GLU A 139 -1.89 -12.63 -7.64
CA GLU A 139 -0.72 -13.37 -8.08
C GLU A 139 0.51 -12.47 -8.09
N LYS A 140 1.55 -12.81 -7.31
CA LYS A 140 2.79 -12.05 -7.33
C LYS A 140 3.57 -12.34 -8.61
N ILE A 141 3.72 -11.30 -9.45
CA ILE A 141 4.40 -11.38 -10.76
C ILE A 141 5.82 -10.81 -10.75
N GLN A 142 6.15 -9.95 -9.77
CA GLN A 142 7.49 -9.37 -9.69
C GLN A 142 7.82 -8.93 -8.26
N THR A 143 9.11 -9.01 -7.89
CA THR A 143 9.71 -8.28 -6.76
C THR A 143 10.87 -7.44 -7.32
N VAL A 144 10.90 -6.14 -7.02
CA VAL A 144 11.92 -5.20 -7.50
C VAL A 144 12.64 -4.55 -6.34
N GLU A 145 13.94 -4.81 -6.19
CA GLU A 145 14.76 -4.12 -5.21
C GLU A 145 14.98 -2.65 -5.60
N LEU A 146 14.73 -1.73 -4.69
CA LEU A 146 15.01 -0.32 -4.88
C LEU A 146 16.51 -0.05 -4.84
N ILE A 147 17.16 -0.52 -3.78
CA ILE A 147 18.61 -0.42 -3.56
C ILE A 147 19.12 -1.73 -2.97
N LYS A 148 20.41 -1.99 -3.14
CA LYS A 148 21.07 -3.09 -2.44
C LYS A 148 21.25 -2.73 -0.97
N LEU A 149 20.59 -3.46 -0.09
CA LEU A 149 20.79 -3.33 1.35
C LEU A 149 22.09 -3.98 1.76
N THR A 150 22.93 -3.24 2.47
CA THR A 150 24.14 -3.76 3.12
C THR A 150 23.90 -3.92 4.61
N ARG A 151 24.69 -4.75 5.28
CA ARG A 151 24.56 -4.98 6.72
C ARG A 151 24.73 -3.67 7.50
N GLY A 152 23.75 -3.34 8.36
CA GLY A 152 23.73 -2.08 9.12
C GLY A 152 23.14 -0.89 8.37
N ASN A 153 22.57 -1.10 7.20
CA ASN A 153 21.88 -0.06 6.43
C ASN A 153 20.59 0.38 7.15
N THR A 154 20.41 1.71 7.25
CA THR A 154 19.23 2.36 7.87
C THR A 154 18.27 2.95 6.84
N ASN A 155 18.44 2.62 5.56
CA ASN A 155 17.59 3.11 4.49
C ASN A 155 16.14 2.67 4.67
N ARG A 156 15.22 3.56 4.28
CA ARG A 156 13.78 3.34 4.37
C ARG A 156 13.12 3.82 3.07
N ALA A 157 12.37 2.96 2.42
CA ALA A 157 11.51 3.38 1.32
C ALA A 157 10.32 4.16 1.90
N SER A 158 10.08 5.38 1.39
CA SER A 158 9.11 6.30 2.00
C SER A 158 8.00 6.73 1.05
N ALA A 159 8.30 7.55 0.03
CA ALA A 159 7.32 7.99 -0.94
C ALA A 159 7.03 6.90 -1.99
N PHE A 160 5.83 6.94 -2.53
CA PHE A 160 5.41 6.00 -3.55
C PHE A 160 4.29 6.60 -4.39
N SER A 161 4.60 7.04 -5.60
CA SER A 161 3.65 7.76 -6.46
C SER A 161 3.80 7.41 -7.92
N PHE A 162 2.68 7.34 -8.64
CA PHE A 162 2.70 7.33 -10.11
C PHE A 162 2.85 8.75 -10.66
N SER A 163 3.47 8.86 -11.84
CA SER A 163 3.29 10.03 -12.67
C SER A 163 1.83 10.17 -13.14
N LEU A 164 1.41 11.38 -13.51
CA LEU A 164 0.02 11.65 -13.92
C LEU A 164 -0.43 10.79 -15.11
N ASP A 165 0.49 10.41 -15.98
CA ASP A 165 0.24 9.57 -17.14
C ASP A 165 0.42 8.08 -16.88
N TYR A 166 0.70 7.67 -15.64
CA TYR A 166 0.98 6.29 -15.22
C TYR A 166 2.11 5.58 -15.98
N ASN A 167 2.97 6.33 -16.67
CA ASN A 167 4.13 5.75 -17.37
C ASN A 167 5.30 5.49 -16.42
N TYR A 168 5.34 6.21 -15.29
CA TYR A 168 6.41 6.11 -14.31
C TYR A 168 5.86 5.84 -12.90
N LEU A 169 6.64 5.10 -12.13
CA LEU A 169 6.43 4.92 -10.70
C LEU A 169 7.66 5.43 -9.96
N LEU A 170 7.45 6.30 -8.97
CA LEU A 170 8.50 6.93 -8.19
C LEU A 170 8.51 6.39 -6.77
N SER A 171 9.70 6.19 -6.22
CA SER A 171 9.87 5.91 -4.80
C SER A 171 11.05 6.68 -4.24
N SER A 172 10.87 7.32 -3.07
CA SER A 172 11.96 7.95 -2.35
C SER A 172 12.58 6.99 -1.33
N ILE A 173 13.88 7.17 -1.07
CA ILE A 173 14.63 6.40 -0.08
C ILE A 173 15.24 7.37 0.93
N ALA A 174 14.70 7.35 2.14
CA ALA A 174 15.28 8.04 3.28
C ALA A 174 16.56 7.31 3.72
N GLY A 175 17.59 8.06 4.04
CA GLY A 175 18.93 7.53 4.38
C GLY A 175 19.88 7.51 3.18
N ASP A 176 19.47 6.99 2.03
CA ASP A 176 20.20 7.10 0.77
C ASP A 176 20.01 8.49 0.10
N ASN A 177 18.98 9.21 0.54
CA ASN A 177 18.63 10.54 0.05
C ASN A 177 18.48 10.59 -1.47
N SER A 178 17.71 9.67 -2.00
CA SER A 178 17.49 9.52 -3.44
C SER A 178 16.02 9.27 -3.77
N VAL A 179 15.68 9.52 -5.03
CA VAL A 179 14.42 9.12 -5.66
C VAL A 179 14.74 8.15 -6.79
N ILE A 180 14.04 7.05 -6.82
CA ILE A 180 14.12 6.07 -7.91
C ILE A 180 12.89 6.19 -8.78
N VAL A 181 13.12 6.16 -10.08
CA VAL A 181 12.09 6.17 -11.11
C VAL A 181 12.10 4.85 -11.85
N PHE A 182 10.92 4.26 -11.98
CA PHE A 182 10.68 3.05 -12.75
C PHE A 182 9.81 3.36 -13.97
N ASP A 183 10.15 2.79 -15.12
CA ASP A 183 9.22 2.65 -16.24
C ASP A 183 8.16 1.60 -15.87
N VAL A 184 6.92 1.88 -16.20
CA VAL A 184 5.78 0.99 -15.98
C VAL A 184 5.32 0.41 -17.32
N ASP A 185 5.40 -0.89 -17.49
CA ASP A 185 4.76 -1.56 -18.60
C ASP A 185 3.26 -1.73 -18.30
N LYS A 186 2.42 -0.86 -18.86
CA LYS A 186 0.96 -0.87 -18.62
C LYS A 186 0.26 -2.17 -19.06
N LYS A 187 0.88 -2.97 -19.94
CA LYS A 187 0.29 -4.23 -20.40
C LYS A 187 0.53 -5.39 -19.45
N THR A 188 1.70 -5.41 -18.83
CA THR A 188 2.15 -6.51 -17.98
C THR A 188 2.25 -6.13 -16.51
N GLY A 189 2.12 -4.84 -16.17
CA GLY A 189 2.31 -4.32 -14.82
C GLY A 189 3.76 -4.29 -14.35
N LEU A 190 4.70 -4.80 -15.13
CA LEU A 190 6.08 -4.94 -14.72
C LEU A 190 6.80 -3.59 -14.63
N LEU A 191 7.67 -3.50 -13.65
CA LEU A 191 8.52 -2.34 -13.40
C LEU A 191 9.93 -2.59 -13.93
N LYS A 192 10.48 -1.60 -14.61
CA LYS A 192 11.89 -1.58 -15.00
C LYS A 192 12.54 -0.32 -14.41
N LYS A 193 13.60 -0.51 -13.62
CA LYS A 193 14.36 0.60 -13.07
C LYS A 193 14.94 1.46 -14.19
N ASN A 194 14.55 2.73 -14.21
CA ASN A 194 15.02 3.70 -15.20
C ASN A 194 16.26 4.43 -14.68
N PHE A 195 16.12 5.23 -13.63
CA PHE A 195 17.25 5.93 -13.02
C PHE A 195 17.06 6.14 -11.52
N LEU A 196 18.16 6.48 -10.86
CA LEU A 196 18.21 6.92 -9.47
C LEU A 196 18.72 8.35 -9.46
N LEU A 197 17.97 9.26 -8.83
CA LEU A 197 18.31 10.67 -8.70
C LEU A 197 18.68 10.97 -7.24
N PRO A 198 19.94 11.28 -6.93
CA PRO A 198 20.31 11.84 -5.64
C PRO A 198 19.62 13.19 -5.43
N ILE A 199 19.12 13.45 -4.24
CA ILE A 199 18.52 14.73 -3.89
C ILE A 199 19.43 15.55 -2.98
N SER A 200 19.29 16.87 -2.99
CA SER A 200 20.06 17.78 -2.13
C SER A 200 19.54 17.90 -0.69
N GLY A 201 18.38 17.27 -0.38
CA GLY A 201 17.80 17.22 0.95
C GLY A 201 18.11 15.93 1.68
N GLU A 202 17.73 15.86 2.95
CA GLU A 202 17.86 14.67 3.78
C GLU A 202 16.49 14.08 4.08
N TYR A 203 16.41 12.74 4.14
CA TYR A 203 15.21 11.98 4.52
C TYR A 203 13.94 12.34 3.70
N PRO A 204 13.94 12.18 2.37
CA PRO A 204 12.75 12.42 1.56
C PRO A 204 11.59 11.52 2.02
N LYS A 205 10.46 12.13 2.33
CA LYS A 205 9.27 11.41 2.81
C LYS A 205 8.15 11.35 1.79
N ASP A 206 8.18 12.26 0.82
CA ASP A 206 7.18 12.34 -0.24
C ASP A 206 7.82 12.70 -1.58
N ALA A 207 7.17 12.30 -2.68
CA ALA A 207 7.56 12.62 -4.06
C ALA A 207 6.31 12.60 -4.93
N GLU A 208 6.05 13.70 -5.64
CA GLU A 208 4.97 13.89 -6.61
C GLU A 208 5.52 14.23 -7.99
#